data_6b772e31abd78d1c77c087524b0f377d
#
_entry.id   6b772e31abd78d1c77c087524b0f377d
#
_cell.length_a   1.000
_cell.length_b   1.000
_cell.length_c   1.000
_cell.angle_alpha   90.00
_cell.angle_beta   90.00
_cell.angle_gamma   90.00
#
_symmetry.space_group_name_H-M   'P 1'
#
loop_
_entity.id
_entity.type
_entity.pdbx_description
1 polymer ?
#
loop_
_entity_poly.entity_id
_entity_poly.type
_entity_poly.pdbx_seq_one_letter_code
_entity_poly.pdbx_strand_id
1 'polypeptide(L)'
;GEPGTQLTLRTFHSGGLAGGAAAQGTYALTREGIIEIEDLRTITTAAGETIIVSRKNTLNLKDEKTGVVLATFDIPYASKLFVNQGEKYPKGTVVCEWDPYKTPLLIEQDGIIHYEDVIEGITCKTEVDEQTGKKEVSITETKDKTKMPQAHIMDKDGNILRSYNLPVKASLTFTDGAEVKIGDTLFSMARATNS
;
A
#
# COMPACT_ATOMS: atom_id res chain seq x y z
N GLY A 1 -12.65 14.86 18.86
CA GLY A 1 -11.88 14.68 18.18
C GLY A 1 -12.02 15.13 17.16
N GLU A 2 -11.52 15.58 17.43
CA GLU A 2 -11.96 16.11 16.58
C GLU A 2 -11.30 16.06 15.29
N PRO A 3 -12.06 15.77 14.24
CA PRO A 3 -11.53 15.66 12.91
C PRO A 3 -10.80 16.91 12.47
N GLY A 4 -11.31 18.05 12.84
CA GLY A 4 -10.67 19.30 12.49
C GLY A 4 -9.31 19.44 13.12
N THR A 5 -9.19 19.00 14.35
CA THR A 5 -7.93 19.06 15.05
C THR A 5 -6.91 18.14 14.40
N GLN A 6 -7.35 16.97 13.97
CA GLN A 6 -6.47 16.05 13.33
C GLN A 6 -5.96 16.58 12.00
N LEU A 7 -6.81 17.22 11.26
CA LEU A 7 -6.39 17.81 10.00
C LEU A 7 -5.35 18.90 10.22
N THR A 8 -5.56 19.70 11.25
CA THR A 8 -4.64 20.76 11.57
C THR A 8 -3.27 20.20 11.92
N LEU A 9 -3.26 19.15 12.69
CA LEU A 9 -2.00 18.53 13.07
C LEU A 9 -1.23 18.03 11.87
N ARG A 10 -1.92 17.45 10.93
CA ARG A 10 -1.24 16.98 9.73
C ARG A 10 -0.61 18.13 8.96
N THR A 11 -1.27 19.24 8.91
CA THR A 11 -0.75 20.39 8.23
C THR A 11 0.53 20.88 8.87
N PHE A 12 0.57 20.93 10.17
CA PHE A 12 1.77 21.35 10.87
C PHE A 12 2.92 20.43 10.59
N HIS A 13 2.65 19.15 10.66
CA HIS A 13 3.72 18.20 10.53
C HIS A 13 4.38 18.25 9.18
N SER A 14 3.60 18.45 8.16
CA SER A 14 4.19 18.43 6.83
C SER A 14 5.21 19.53 6.64
N GLY A 15 5.15 20.58 7.41
CA GLY A 15 6.02 21.71 7.16
C GLY A 15 7.40 21.64 7.76
N GLY A 16 7.58 20.92 8.81
CA GLY A 16 8.81 21.14 9.49
C GLY A 16 9.61 19.98 9.89
N LEU A 17 9.15 18.85 9.59
CA LEU A 17 9.77 17.75 10.23
C LEU A 17 10.34 16.77 9.28
N ALA A 18 11.45 17.11 8.69
CA ALA A 18 12.10 16.17 7.81
C ALA A 18 12.35 14.84 8.50
N GLY A 19 12.73 14.89 9.76
CA GLY A 19 12.94 13.66 10.50
C GLY A 19 11.67 12.91 10.80
N GLY A 20 10.53 13.58 10.77
CA GLY A 20 9.27 12.95 11.01
C GLY A 20 8.54 12.54 9.75
N ALA A 21 9.13 12.77 8.60
CA ALA A 21 8.46 12.47 7.34
C ALA A 21 8.03 11.02 7.23
N ALA A 22 8.87 10.09 7.66
CA ALA A 22 8.55 8.70 7.59
C ALA A 22 7.32 8.33 8.43
N ALA A 23 7.18 8.98 9.56
CA ALA A 23 6.05 8.71 10.45
C ALA A 23 4.76 9.31 9.90
N GLN A 24 4.86 10.26 8.98
CA GLN A 24 3.69 10.91 8.41
C GLN A 24 3.25 10.29 7.09
N GLY A 25 3.95 9.27 6.64
CA GLY A 25 3.58 8.63 5.38
C GLY A 25 4.12 9.28 4.15
N THR A 26 5.12 10.15 4.27
CA THR A 26 5.78 10.76 3.12
C THR A 26 7.28 10.82 3.34
N TYR A 27 8.03 10.78 2.27
CA TYR A 27 9.46 10.99 2.34
C TYR A 27 9.85 12.05 1.33
N ALA A 28 10.54 13.07 1.79
CA ALA A 28 11.04 14.13 0.94
C ALA A 28 12.57 14.16 1.03
N LEU A 29 13.21 14.55 -0.05
CA LEU A 29 14.66 14.60 -0.06
C LEU A 29 15.20 15.63 0.91
N THR A 30 16.20 15.23 1.66
CA THR A 30 16.87 16.12 2.59
C THR A 30 18.03 16.84 1.91
N ARG A 31 18.40 16.40 0.72
CA ARG A 31 19.50 16.98 -0.05
C ARG A 31 19.21 16.86 -1.52
N GLU A 32 19.87 17.66 -2.33
CA GLU A 32 19.80 17.56 -3.78
C GLU A 32 20.64 16.37 -4.25
N GLY A 33 20.21 15.69 -5.26
CA GLY A 33 20.97 14.57 -5.81
C GLY A 33 20.19 13.75 -6.82
N ILE A 34 20.83 12.68 -7.28
CA ILE A 34 20.25 11.76 -8.25
C ILE A 34 19.65 10.57 -7.53
N ILE A 35 18.43 10.21 -7.94
CA ILE A 35 17.70 9.10 -7.35
C ILE A 35 18.08 7.78 -8.01
N GLU A 36 18.43 6.79 -7.18
CA GLU A 36 18.65 5.44 -7.67
C GLU A 36 17.92 4.51 -6.71
N ILE A 37 17.06 3.65 -7.24
CA ILE A 37 16.28 2.74 -6.42
C ILE A 37 16.61 1.31 -6.82
N GLU A 38 17.06 0.50 -5.88
CA GLU A 38 17.42 -0.89 -6.15
C GLU A 38 16.18 -1.76 -6.17
N ASP A 39 16.18 -2.73 -7.08
CA ASP A 39 15.11 -3.73 -7.19
C ASP A 39 13.71 -3.14 -7.35
N LEU A 40 13.63 -1.99 -7.97
CA LEU A 40 12.36 -1.30 -8.13
C LEU A 40 11.42 -2.01 -9.11
N ARG A 41 10.22 -2.31 -8.63
CA ARG A 41 9.14 -2.79 -9.49
C ARG A 41 7.92 -1.93 -9.21
N THR A 42 7.33 -1.43 -10.25
CA THR A 42 6.17 -0.56 -10.12
C THR A 42 5.07 -0.97 -11.09
N ILE A 43 3.87 -0.52 -10.79
CA ILE A 43 2.74 -0.62 -11.70
C ILE A 43 2.15 0.76 -11.86
N THR A 44 1.45 0.97 -12.97
CA THR A 44 0.76 2.23 -13.20
C THR A 44 -0.73 1.96 -13.09
N THR A 45 -1.42 2.73 -12.26
CA THR A 45 -2.85 2.56 -12.06
C THR A 45 -3.63 3.25 -13.17
N ALA A 46 -4.94 3.00 -13.22
CA ALA A 46 -5.81 3.63 -14.20
C ALA A 46 -5.82 5.16 -14.04
N ALA A 47 -5.52 5.65 -12.85
CA ALA A 47 -5.43 7.08 -12.61
C ALA A 47 -4.09 7.68 -13.04
N GLY A 48 -3.17 6.85 -13.53
CA GLY A 48 -1.87 7.32 -13.95
C GLY A 48 -0.84 7.40 -12.84
N GLU A 49 -1.15 6.87 -11.68
CA GLU A 49 -0.22 6.89 -10.55
C GLU A 49 0.74 5.72 -10.59
N THR A 50 1.98 5.95 -10.20
CA THR A 50 2.98 4.89 -10.13
C THR A 50 3.03 4.36 -8.71
N ILE A 51 2.80 3.07 -8.55
CA ILE A 51 2.77 2.42 -7.24
C ILE A 51 3.84 1.36 -7.17
N ILE A 52 4.57 1.33 -6.07
CA ILE A 52 5.64 0.36 -5.87
C ILE A 52 5.06 -0.97 -5.41
N VAL A 53 5.39 -2.03 -6.13
CA VAL A 53 4.92 -3.37 -5.79
C VAL A 53 6.02 -4.31 -5.36
N SER A 54 7.27 -3.86 -5.36
CA SER A 54 8.35 -4.66 -4.82
C SER A 54 8.37 -4.52 -3.30
N ARG A 55 8.72 -5.59 -2.63
CA ARG A 55 8.65 -5.59 -1.17
C ARG A 55 9.85 -4.95 -0.51
N LYS A 56 10.97 -4.94 -1.19
CA LYS A 56 12.18 -4.34 -0.66
C LYS A 56 12.71 -3.33 -1.66
N ASN A 57 12.72 -2.07 -1.28
CA ASN A 57 13.14 -1.00 -2.17
C ASN A 57 14.05 -0.06 -1.41
N THR A 58 15.30 -0.01 -1.80
CA THR A 58 16.24 0.90 -1.18
C THR A 58 16.53 2.05 -2.13
N LEU A 59 16.19 3.26 -1.71
CA LEU A 59 16.47 4.45 -2.47
C LEU A 59 17.82 5.00 -2.03
N ASN A 60 18.69 5.22 -2.99
CA ASN A 60 19.98 5.84 -2.72
C ASN A 60 19.98 7.20 -3.40
N LEU A 61 20.30 8.23 -2.63
CA LEU A 61 20.45 9.57 -3.17
C LEU A 61 21.92 9.78 -3.41
N LYS A 62 22.31 9.98 -4.65
CA LYS A 62 23.72 10.10 -5.02
C LYS A 62 24.11 11.50 -5.43
N ASP A 63 25.35 11.84 -5.15
CA ASP A 63 25.92 13.10 -5.59
C ASP A 63 26.15 13.04 -7.10
N GLU A 64 25.67 14.06 -7.79
CA GLU A 64 25.78 14.13 -9.24
C GLU A 64 27.23 14.11 -9.74
N LYS A 65 28.11 14.75 -9.00
CA LYS A 65 29.51 14.88 -9.42
C LYS A 65 30.38 13.71 -9.03
N THR A 66 30.18 13.18 -7.84
CA THR A 66 31.07 12.14 -7.31
C THR A 66 30.46 10.74 -7.33
N GLY A 67 29.14 10.66 -7.44
CA GLY A 67 28.46 9.37 -7.39
C GLY A 67 28.39 8.77 -5.98
N VAL A 68 28.77 9.54 -4.99
CA VAL A 68 28.74 9.06 -3.60
C VAL A 68 27.32 9.06 -3.09
N VAL A 69 26.95 8.03 -2.35
CA VAL A 69 25.62 7.94 -1.74
C VAL A 69 25.54 8.92 -0.59
N LEU A 70 24.63 9.89 -0.71
CA LEU A 70 24.44 10.92 0.29
C LEU A 70 23.41 10.55 1.35
N ALA A 71 22.43 9.73 0.95
CA ALA A 71 21.38 9.32 1.86
C ALA A 71 20.74 8.03 1.34
N THR A 72 20.19 7.25 2.24
CA THR A 72 19.52 5.99 1.90
C THR A 72 18.18 5.95 2.63
N PHE A 73 17.15 5.47 1.95
CA PHE A 73 15.83 5.35 2.53
C PHE A 73 15.15 4.08 2.01
N ASP A 74 14.52 3.33 2.92
CA ASP A 74 13.77 2.15 2.53
C ASP A 74 12.33 2.57 2.24
N ILE A 75 11.90 2.39 1.00
CA ILE A 75 10.57 2.79 0.59
C ILE A 75 9.57 1.67 0.88
N PRO A 76 8.49 1.95 1.60
CA PRO A 76 7.51 0.91 1.91
C PRO A 76 6.80 0.37 0.68
N TYR A 77 6.40 -0.89 0.74
CA TYR A 77 5.57 -1.51 -0.27
C TYR A 77 4.26 -0.71 -0.42
N ALA A 78 3.76 -0.62 -1.63
CA ALA A 78 2.52 0.07 -1.97
C ALA A 78 2.59 1.58 -1.86
N SER A 79 3.80 2.14 -1.82
CA SER A 79 3.97 3.59 -1.83
C SER A 79 3.70 4.15 -3.21
N LYS A 80 3.16 5.36 -3.27
CA LYS A 80 3.08 6.09 -4.53
C LYS A 80 4.44 6.71 -4.76
N LEU A 81 4.96 6.57 -5.96
CA LEU A 81 6.28 7.11 -6.29
C LEU A 81 6.11 8.34 -7.18
N PHE A 82 6.74 9.44 -6.78
CA PHE A 82 6.61 10.70 -7.51
C PHE A 82 7.86 11.10 -8.29
N VAL A 83 8.92 10.32 -8.18
CA VAL A 83 10.19 10.63 -8.85
C VAL A 83 10.58 9.50 -9.79
N ASN A 84 11.44 9.80 -10.72
CA ASN A 84 11.92 8.80 -11.67
C ASN A 84 13.36 8.42 -11.35
N GLN A 85 13.66 7.14 -11.52
CA GLN A 85 14.99 6.65 -11.25
C GLN A 85 15.97 7.26 -12.24
N GLY A 86 17.13 7.64 -11.74
CA GLY A 86 18.17 8.20 -12.59
C GLY A 86 18.10 9.69 -12.81
N GLU A 87 17.10 10.35 -12.30
CA GLU A 87 16.97 11.79 -12.47
C GLU A 87 17.42 12.54 -11.23
N LYS A 88 17.82 13.78 -11.43
CA LYS A 88 18.27 14.65 -10.36
C LYS A 88 17.09 15.46 -9.84
N TYR A 89 17.00 15.57 -8.54
CA TYR A 89 15.93 16.34 -7.89
C TYR A 89 16.51 17.25 -6.80
N PRO A 90 15.89 18.41 -6.59
CA PRO A 90 16.35 19.32 -5.52
C PRO A 90 15.89 18.87 -4.15
N LYS A 91 16.51 19.46 -3.15
CA LYS A 91 16.12 19.24 -1.76
C LYS A 91 14.65 19.60 -1.59
N GLY A 92 13.93 18.80 -0.82
CA GLY A 92 12.53 19.04 -0.55
C GLY A 92 11.56 18.37 -1.51
N THR A 93 12.07 17.68 -2.54
CA THR A 93 11.22 16.96 -3.46
C THR A 93 10.59 15.77 -2.75
N VAL A 94 9.27 15.65 -2.83
CA VAL A 94 8.58 14.50 -2.26
C VAL A 94 8.83 13.30 -3.15
N VAL A 95 9.41 12.27 -2.60
CA VAL A 95 9.79 11.07 -3.34
C VAL A 95 8.66 10.06 -3.37
N CYS A 96 8.05 9.81 -2.24
CA CYS A 96 6.99 8.81 -2.15
C CYS A 96 6.02 9.13 -1.03
N GLU A 97 4.87 8.48 -1.09
CA GLU A 97 3.84 8.66 -0.09
C GLU A 97 3.17 7.31 0.16
N TRP A 98 2.88 7.00 1.39
CA TRP A 98 2.22 5.74 1.76
C TRP A 98 1.26 6.01 2.91
N ASP A 99 0.41 5.03 3.21
CA ASP A 99 -0.51 5.14 4.34
C ASP A 99 0.23 4.64 5.59
N PRO A 100 0.47 5.49 6.58
CA PRO A 100 1.19 5.06 7.78
C PRO A 100 0.36 4.18 8.70
N TYR A 101 -0.94 4.09 8.47
CA TYR A 101 -1.83 3.32 9.34
C TYR A 101 -2.28 2.00 8.76
N LYS A 102 -2.27 1.88 7.46
CA LYS A 102 -2.72 0.66 6.79
C LYS A 102 -1.76 0.24 5.70
N THR A 103 -1.62 -1.06 5.55
CA THR A 103 -0.82 -1.62 4.47
C THR A 103 -1.77 -2.31 3.51
N PRO A 104 -1.94 -1.82 2.29
CA PRO A 104 -2.79 -2.51 1.33
C PRO A 104 -2.02 -3.63 0.63
N LEU A 105 -2.72 -4.65 0.19
CA LEU A 105 -2.15 -5.61 -0.74
C LEU A 105 -2.71 -5.25 -2.11
N LEU A 106 -1.83 -4.97 -3.05
CA LEU A 106 -2.24 -4.53 -4.37
C LEU A 106 -2.42 -5.69 -5.32
N ILE A 107 -3.43 -5.55 -6.19
CA ILE A 107 -3.68 -6.55 -7.21
C ILE A 107 -2.71 -6.32 -8.35
N GLU A 108 -2.03 -7.39 -8.76
CA GLU A 108 -1.04 -7.32 -9.83
C GLU A 108 -1.52 -8.01 -11.10
N GLN A 109 -2.81 -8.32 -11.18
CA GLN A 109 -3.36 -9.04 -12.32
C GLN A 109 -4.81 -8.60 -12.55
N ASP A 110 -5.14 -8.20 -13.78
CA ASP A 110 -6.52 -7.88 -14.11
C ASP A 110 -7.34 -9.17 -14.16
N GLY A 111 -8.58 -9.10 -13.75
CA GLY A 111 -9.46 -10.26 -13.82
C GLY A 111 -10.67 -10.11 -12.93
N ILE A 112 -11.24 -11.24 -12.54
CA ILE A 112 -12.41 -11.30 -11.68
C ILE A 112 -12.02 -11.99 -10.39
N ILE A 113 -12.38 -11.39 -9.27
CA ILE A 113 -11.99 -11.92 -7.98
C ILE A 113 -13.00 -12.97 -7.51
N HIS A 114 -12.48 -14.08 -7.00
CA HIS A 114 -13.30 -15.12 -6.38
C HIS A 114 -12.65 -15.51 -5.06
N TYR A 115 -13.45 -15.64 -4.03
CA TYR A 115 -12.94 -16.01 -2.72
C TYR A 115 -13.17 -17.50 -2.44
N GLU A 116 -12.20 -18.08 -1.75
CA GLU A 116 -12.32 -19.45 -1.31
C GLU A 116 -12.23 -19.47 0.20
N ASP A 117 -13.11 -20.26 0.83
CA ASP A 117 -13.15 -20.36 2.31
C ASP A 117 -13.38 -19.04 3.04
N VAL A 118 -14.01 -18.09 2.38
CA VAL A 118 -14.39 -16.83 3.03
C VAL A 118 -15.86 -16.98 3.40
N ILE A 119 -16.10 -17.39 4.64
CA ILE A 119 -17.44 -17.76 5.09
C ILE A 119 -17.86 -16.87 6.26
N GLU A 120 -18.97 -16.16 6.07
CA GLU A 120 -19.48 -15.24 7.07
C GLU A 120 -19.77 -15.99 8.37
N GLY A 121 -19.24 -15.46 9.46
CA GLY A 121 -19.41 -16.07 10.77
C GLY A 121 -18.40 -17.16 11.11
N ILE A 122 -17.61 -17.59 10.15
CA ILE A 122 -16.60 -18.63 10.36
C ILE A 122 -15.19 -18.08 10.12
N THR A 123 -14.93 -17.60 8.90
CA THR A 123 -13.62 -17.07 8.56
C THR A 123 -13.64 -15.56 8.37
N CYS A 124 -14.79 -14.95 8.31
CA CYS A 124 -14.90 -13.51 8.16
C CYS A 124 -16.14 -13.00 8.86
N LYS A 125 -16.17 -11.70 9.05
CA LYS A 125 -17.37 -11.03 9.60
C LYS A 125 -17.56 -9.72 8.84
N THR A 126 -18.81 -9.31 8.72
CA THR A 126 -19.17 -8.07 8.07
C THR A 126 -19.52 -7.04 9.13
N GLU A 127 -18.90 -5.89 9.07
CA GLU A 127 -19.21 -4.79 9.97
C GLU A 127 -19.71 -3.63 9.13
N VAL A 128 -20.62 -2.85 9.68
CA VAL A 128 -21.14 -1.69 8.99
C VAL A 128 -20.64 -0.44 9.71
N ASP A 129 -20.04 0.46 8.94
CA ASP A 129 -19.59 1.73 9.48
C ASP A 129 -20.82 2.63 9.64
N GLU A 130 -21.14 2.98 10.87
CA GLU A 130 -22.32 3.78 11.15
C GLU A 130 -22.29 5.16 10.52
N GLN A 131 -21.11 5.70 10.33
CA GLN A 131 -20.99 7.04 9.78
C GLN A 131 -21.15 7.08 8.27
N THR A 132 -20.62 6.09 7.58
CA THR A 132 -20.65 6.08 6.13
C THR A 132 -21.65 5.08 5.56
N GLY A 133 -22.13 4.17 6.38
CA GLY A 133 -23.02 3.13 5.92
C GLY A 133 -22.34 2.03 5.10
N LYS A 134 -21.05 2.09 4.97
CA LYS A 134 -20.33 1.09 4.18
C LYS A 134 -20.15 -0.21 4.96
N LYS A 135 -20.25 -1.30 4.24
CA LYS A 135 -19.98 -2.61 4.82
C LYS A 135 -18.53 -2.96 4.62
N GLU A 136 -17.92 -3.47 5.67
CA GLU A 136 -16.53 -3.90 5.59
C GLU A 136 -16.47 -5.36 6.02
N VAL A 137 -15.86 -6.19 5.19
CA VAL A 137 -15.68 -7.61 5.49
C VAL A 137 -14.26 -7.81 5.95
N SER A 138 -14.11 -8.35 7.17
CA SER A 138 -12.79 -8.58 7.75
C SER A 138 -12.59 -10.06 7.98
N ILE A 139 -11.39 -10.55 7.70
CA ILE A 139 -11.04 -11.95 7.95
C ILE A 139 -10.81 -12.12 9.44
N THR A 140 -11.44 -13.14 10.02
CA THR A 140 -11.32 -13.41 11.45
C THR A 140 -10.62 -14.73 11.66
N GLU A 141 -10.09 -14.90 12.86
CA GLU A 141 -9.47 -16.15 13.23
C GLU A 141 -10.53 -17.24 13.27
N THR A 142 -10.24 -18.39 12.69
CA THR A 142 -11.17 -19.51 12.72
C THR A 142 -10.58 -20.67 13.49
N LYS A 143 -11.46 -21.41 14.17
CA LYS A 143 -11.03 -22.60 14.90
C LYS A 143 -10.86 -23.79 13.96
N ASP A 144 -11.47 -23.72 12.78
CA ASP A 144 -11.37 -24.80 11.82
C ASP A 144 -10.15 -24.60 10.94
N LYS A 145 -9.10 -25.32 11.24
CA LYS A 145 -7.84 -25.18 10.52
C LYS A 145 -7.87 -25.76 9.12
N THR A 146 -8.96 -26.40 8.74
CA THR A 146 -9.11 -26.87 7.37
C THR A 146 -9.55 -25.73 6.46
N LYS A 147 -9.96 -24.61 7.02
CA LYS A 147 -10.37 -23.46 6.22
C LYS A 147 -9.20 -22.52 6.01
N MET A 148 -8.92 -22.19 4.76
CA MET A 148 -7.84 -21.28 4.42
C MET A 148 -8.39 -20.19 3.51
N PRO A 149 -8.77 -19.04 4.04
CA PRO A 149 -9.32 -17.97 3.21
C PRO A 149 -8.33 -17.54 2.14
N GLN A 150 -8.77 -17.52 0.90
CA GLN A 150 -7.95 -17.12 -0.23
C GLN A 150 -8.76 -16.31 -1.22
N ALA A 151 -8.08 -15.49 -1.99
CA ALA A 151 -8.69 -14.77 -3.09
C ALA A 151 -7.99 -15.20 -4.37
N HIS A 152 -8.77 -15.50 -5.39
CA HIS A 152 -8.23 -15.91 -6.68
C HIS A 152 -8.64 -14.87 -7.71
N ILE A 153 -7.70 -14.48 -8.55
CA ILE A 153 -8.00 -13.61 -9.70
C ILE A 153 -8.13 -14.55 -10.90
N MET A 154 -9.29 -14.55 -11.52
CA MET A 154 -9.59 -15.47 -12.61
C MET A 154 -9.92 -14.73 -13.90
N ASP A 155 -9.72 -15.39 -15.02
CA ASP A 155 -10.08 -14.81 -16.30
C ASP A 155 -11.53 -15.18 -16.64
N LYS A 156 -11.99 -14.78 -17.81
CA LYS A 156 -13.36 -15.04 -18.23
C LYS A 156 -13.66 -16.51 -18.45
N ASP A 157 -12.62 -17.29 -18.68
CA ASP A 157 -12.77 -18.74 -18.91
C ASP A 157 -12.74 -19.55 -17.63
N GLY A 158 -12.53 -18.89 -16.50
CA GLY A 158 -12.48 -19.57 -15.21
C GLY A 158 -11.11 -20.05 -14.80
N ASN A 159 -10.07 -19.63 -15.51
CA ASN A 159 -8.72 -20.03 -15.14
C ASN A 159 -8.19 -19.11 -14.06
N ILE A 160 -7.53 -19.69 -13.07
CA ILE A 160 -6.95 -18.90 -11.99
C ILE A 160 -5.63 -18.30 -12.47
N LEU A 161 -5.56 -16.97 -12.50
CA LEU A 161 -4.38 -16.27 -12.95
C LEU A 161 -3.44 -15.97 -11.79
N ARG A 162 -4.00 -15.73 -10.61
CA ARG A 162 -3.21 -15.44 -9.43
C ARG A 162 -4.02 -15.73 -8.18
N SER A 163 -3.33 -16.14 -7.11
CA SER A 163 -3.98 -16.44 -5.84
C SER A 163 -3.29 -15.69 -4.71
N TYR A 164 -4.07 -15.24 -3.74
CA TYR A 164 -3.56 -14.53 -2.59
C TYR A 164 -4.13 -15.15 -1.33
N ASN A 165 -3.29 -15.28 -0.31
CA ASN A 165 -3.76 -15.73 1.00
C ASN A 165 -4.32 -14.54 1.74
N LEU A 166 -5.42 -14.75 2.44
CA LEU A 166 -6.07 -13.69 3.21
C LEU A 166 -5.75 -13.89 4.69
N PRO A 167 -4.89 -13.02 5.24
CA PRO A 167 -4.54 -13.17 6.65
C PRO A 167 -5.65 -12.67 7.57
N VAL A 168 -5.59 -13.09 8.83
CA VAL A 168 -6.52 -12.60 9.85
C VAL A 168 -6.39 -11.09 9.96
N LYS A 169 -7.52 -10.42 10.10
CA LYS A 169 -7.65 -8.96 10.18
C LYS A 169 -7.54 -8.24 8.85
N ALA A 170 -7.44 -8.97 7.75
CA ALA A 170 -7.49 -8.34 6.43
C ALA A 170 -8.90 -7.80 6.18
N SER A 171 -8.99 -6.56 5.73
CA SER A 171 -10.26 -5.93 5.39
C SER A 171 -10.42 -6.01 3.88
N LEU A 172 -11.42 -6.73 3.42
CA LEU A 172 -11.62 -6.97 1.99
C LEU A 172 -12.27 -5.77 1.32
N THR A 173 -11.73 -5.38 0.18
CA THR A 173 -12.22 -4.22 -0.56
C THR A 173 -13.30 -4.59 -1.58
N PHE A 174 -13.21 -5.79 -2.13
CA PHE A 174 -14.11 -6.23 -3.20
C PHE A 174 -15.02 -7.36 -2.76
N THR A 175 -16.16 -7.47 -3.43
CA THR A 175 -17.06 -8.60 -3.21
C THR A 175 -16.71 -9.71 -4.20
N ASP A 176 -17.14 -10.94 -3.90
CA ASP A 176 -16.89 -12.08 -4.78
C ASP A 176 -17.52 -11.80 -6.16
N GLY A 177 -16.76 -12.05 -7.20
CA GLY A 177 -17.23 -11.80 -8.56
C GLY A 177 -16.96 -10.41 -9.09
N ALA A 178 -16.33 -9.56 -8.32
CA ALA A 178 -16.03 -8.20 -8.77
C ALA A 178 -14.89 -8.21 -9.79
N GLU A 179 -14.95 -7.28 -10.73
CA GLU A 179 -13.87 -7.11 -11.69
C GLU A 179 -12.79 -6.25 -11.07
N VAL A 180 -11.55 -6.68 -11.16
CA VAL A 180 -10.41 -5.97 -10.56
C VAL A 180 -9.35 -5.71 -11.61
N LYS A 181 -8.55 -4.69 -11.35
CA LYS A 181 -7.47 -4.30 -12.26
C LYS A 181 -6.17 -4.12 -11.49
N ILE A 182 -5.08 -4.14 -12.22
CA ILE A 182 -3.77 -3.89 -11.65
C ILE A 182 -3.79 -2.56 -10.92
N GLY A 183 -3.30 -2.56 -9.69
CA GLY A 183 -3.26 -1.36 -8.86
C GLY A 183 -4.41 -1.23 -7.89
N ASP A 184 -5.45 -2.05 -8.04
CA ASP A 184 -6.56 -2.04 -7.09
C ASP A 184 -6.10 -2.67 -5.79
N THR A 185 -6.69 -2.25 -4.68
CA THR A 185 -6.37 -2.82 -3.38
C THR A 185 -7.25 -4.03 -3.12
N LEU A 186 -6.64 -5.21 -3.00
CA LEU A 186 -7.39 -6.43 -2.70
C LEU A 186 -7.92 -6.41 -1.28
N PHE A 187 -7.05 -6.14 -0.34
CA PHE A 187 -7.42 -5.96 1.06
C PHE A 187 -6.40 -5.03 1.71
N SER A 188 -6.71 -4.55 2.88
CA SER A 188 -5.76 -3.77 3.65
C SER A 188 -5.73 -4.27 5.08
N MET A 189 -4.62 -4.04 5.75
CA MET A 189 -4.45 -4.42 7.14
C MET A 189 -3.93 -3.23 7.92
N ALA A 190 -4.29 -3.15 9.18
CA ALA A 190 -3.74 -2.12 10.03
C ALA A 190 -2.24 -2.35 10.16
N ARG A 191 -1.47 -1.27 10.01
CA ARG A 191 -0.03 -1.37 10.15
C ARG A 191 0.28 -1.53 11.64
N ALA A 192 1.19 -2.44 11.95
CA ALA A 192 1.55 -2.65 13.33
C ALA A 192 2.25 -1.40 13.84
N THR A 193 1.70 -0.83 14.88
CA THR A 193 2.35 0.30 15.49
C THR A 193 3.03 -0.24 16.71
N ASN A 194 4.24 -0.14 16.76
CA ASN A 194 4.92 -0.55 17.89
C ASN A 194 4.98 0.45 18.85
N SER A 195 3.96 0.91 19.04
CA SER A 195 3.97 1.88 20.02
C SER A 195 4.52 1.46 21.26
#